data_1083de847d146c6d8366689bb4e50f02
#
_entry.id   1083de847d146c6d8366689bb4e50f02
#
_cell.length_a   1.000
_cell.length_b   1.000
_cell.length_c   1.000
_cell.angle_alpha   90.00
_cell.angle_beta   90.00
_cell.angle_gamma   90.00
#
_symmetry.space_group_name_H-M   'P 1'
#
loop_
_entity.id
_entity.type
_entity.pdbx_description
1 polymer ?
#
loop_
_entity_poly.entity_id
_entity_poly.type
_entity_poly.pdbx_seq_one_letter_code
_entity_poly.pdbx_strand_id
1 'polypeptide(L)'
;MKSATTIFNEWVKKNKDDGMQKTHTPAVMDMLQYSLSPLHTTFSFIDAGCGNGWVVRYMNNQSMCETAIGVDGAIEMINKAKRLDTEGQYILSDLMDYKPKKKVDLVLSMEVFYYFSNPSKLLNHIKEHWLRSKGRLIIGVDYYKENQGCHNWSENVGTPMKMLSRKDWVDIFITSGLSNIKHWLSCPNNDFIGTLVITGTVS
;
A
#
# COMPACT_ATOMS: atom_id res chain seq x y z
N MET A 1 20.89 9.57 -4.89
CA MET A 1 19.44 9.51 -4.58
C MET A 1 19.26 9.30 -3.09
N LYS A 2 18.22 9.91 -2.48
CA LYS A 2 17.85 9.73 -1.07
C LYS A 2 16.99 8.48 -0.89
N SER A 3 16.85 7.97 0.35
CA SER A 3 15.85 6.92 0.62
C SER A 3 14.42 7.47 0.46
N ALA A 4 13.45 6.61 0.15
CA ALA A 4 12.04 6.99 0.06
C ALA A 4 11.56 7.67 1.36
N THR A 5 11.89 7.10 2.51
CA THR A 5 11.53 7.66 3.82
C THR A 5 12.07 9.07 4.05
N THR A 6 13.30 9.36 3.59
CA THR A 6 13.88 10.72 3.64
C THR A 6 13.07 11.70 2.76
N ILE A 7 12.73 11.29 1.54
CA ILE A 7 11.94 12.11 0.62
C ILE A 7 10.55 12.40 1.20
N PHE A 8 9.87 11.39 1.73
CA PHE A 8 8.53 11.57 2.30
C PHE A 8 8.53 12.43 3.57
N ASN A 9 9.58 12.36 4.40
CA ASN A 9 9.77 13.30 5.49
C ASN A 9 9.88 14.76 5.01
N GLU A 10 10.60 14.99 3.90
CA GLU A 10 10.69 16.33 3.29
C GLU A 10 9.36 16.80 2.68
N TRP A 11 8.55 15.87 2.14
CA TRP A 11 7.26 16.17 1.55
C TRP A 11 6.24 16.66 2.57
N VAL A 12 6.19 16.02 3.75
CA VAL A 12 5.32 16.47 4.86
C VAL A 12 5.65 17.92 5.26
N LYS A 13 6.94 18.26 5.39
CA LYS A 13 7.38 19.63 5.71
C LYS A 13 6.96 20.68 4.66
N LYS A 14 6.66 20.24 3.44
CA LYS A 14 6.23 21.08 2.31
C LYS A 14 4.74 20.91 1.99
N ASN A 15 3.97 20.17 2.78
CA ASN A 15 2.56 19.83 2.55
C ASN A 15 2.26 19.18 1.18
N LYS A 16 3.24 18.48 0.60
CA LYS A 16 3.08 17.79 -0.68
C LYS A 16 2.29 16.48 -0.55
N ASP A 17 2.25 15.90 0.64
CA ASP A 17 1.52 14.66 0.94
C ASP A 17 0.00 14.81 0.84
N ASP A 18 -0.56 16.02 1.02
CA ASP A 18 -1.99 16.28 0.89
C ASP A 18 -2.51 16.04 -0.55
N GLY A 19 -1.67 16.32 -1.55
CA GLY A 19 -1.97 16.02 -2.95
C GLY A 19 -2.05 14.53 -3.24
N MET A 20 -1.23 13.71 -2.57
CA MET A 20 -1.18 12.25 -2.77
C MET A 20 -2.51 11.59 -2.40
N GLN A 21 -3.10 11.95 -1.27
CA GLN A 21 -4.41 11.43 -0.89
C GLN A 21 -5.45 11.69 -1.98
N LYS A 22 -5.54 12.93 -2.48
CA LYS A 22 -6.52 13.32 -3.49
C LYS A 22 -6.38 12.52 -4.79
N THR A 23 -5.16 12.30 -5.26
CA THR A 23 -4.90 11.56 -6.50
C THR A 23 -5.13 10.07 -6.36
N HIS A 24 -4.80 9.47 -5.22
CA HIS A 24 -4.89 8.02 -5.01
C HIS A 24 -6.26 7.55 -4.49
N THR A 25 -7.09 8.45 -3.96
CA THR A 25 -8.42 8.09 -3.41
C THR A 25 -9.25 7.23 -4.36
N PRO A 26 -9.42 7.54 -5.66
CA PRO A 26 -10.26 6.71 -6.54
C PRO A 26 -9.78 5.25 -6.62
N ALA A 27 -8.49 5.03 -6.85
CA ALA A 27 -7.92 3.70 -6.96
C ALA A 27 -7.99 2.93 -5.62
N VAL A 28 -7.68 3.59 -4.50
CA VAL A 28 -7.78 2.97 -3.17
C VAL A 28 -9.22 2.59 -2.83
N MET A 29 -10.21 3.43 -3.19
CA MET A 29 -11.61 3.09 -2.96
C MET A 29 -12.07 1.89 -3.80
N ASP A 30 -11.62 1.76 -5.05
CA ASP A 30 -11.85 0.59 -5.88
C ASP A 30 -11.20 -0.68 -5.26
N MET A 31 -9.95 -0.59 -4.80
CA MET A 31 -9.26 -1.67 -4.09
C MET A 31 -10.01 -2.10 -2.82
N LEU A 32 -10.48 -1.15 -2.03
CA LEU A 32 -11.25 -1.42 -0.80
C LEU A 32 -12.61 -2.03 -1.13
N GLN A 33 -13.34 -1.50 -2.11
CA GLN A 33 -14.62 -2.06 -2.54
C GLN A 33 -14.47 -3.53 -2.95
N TYR A 34 -13.45 -3.85 -3.77
CA TYR A 34 -13.14 -5.23 -4.15
C TYR A 34 -12.83 -6.12 -2.93
N SER A 35 -12.04 -5.61 -2.00
CA SER A 35 -11.54 -6.41 -0.86
C SER A 35 -12.61 -6.64 0.20
N LEU A 36 -13.51 -5.67 0.40
CA LEU A 36 -14.52 -5.70 1.46
C LEU A 36 -15.82 -6.36 1.01
N SER A 37 -16.16 -6.33 -0.28
CA SER A 37 -17.43 -6.89 -0.79
C SER A 37 -17.69 -8.36 -0.42
N PRO A 38 -16.68 -9.26 -0.35
CA PRO A 38 -16.88 -10.65 0.05
C PRO A 38 -16.88 -10.86 1.57
N LEU A 39 -16.63 -9.83 2.38
CA LEU A 39 -16.55 -9.97 3.84
C LEU A 39 -17.95 -9.82 4.46
N HIS A 40 -18.36 -10.81 5.23
CA HIS A 40 -19.63 -10.84 5.96
C HIS A 40 -19.44 -10.91 7.48
N THR A 41 -18.19 -10.82 7.95
CA THR A 41 -17.80 -10.83 9.36
C THR A 41 -16.86 -9.67 9.63
N THR A 42 -16.67 -9.34 10.89
CA THR A 42 -15.67 -8.37 11.30
C THR A 42 -14.26 -8.77 10.85
N PHE A 43 -13.42 -7.79 10.59
CA PHE A 43 -12.07 -8.01 10.07
C PHE A 43 -11.07 -7.01 10.66
N SER A 44 -9.80 -7.37 10.56
CA SER A 44 -8.64 -6.56 10.94
C SER A 44 -7.85 -6.13 9.70
N PHE A 45 -7.27 -4.93 9.75
CA PHE A 45 -6.67 -4.25 8.61
C PHE A 45 -5.30 -3.66 8.92
N ILE A 46 -4.36 -3.74 7.97
CA ILE A 46 -3.11 -2.98 7.98
C ILE A 46 -2.96 -2.22 6.67
N ASP A 47 -2.62 -0.94 6.76
CA ASP A 47 -2.14 -0.10 5.65
C ASP A 47 -0.62 -0.08 5.67
N ALA A 48 0.00 -0.74 4.68
CA ALA A 48 1.45 -0.86 4.54
C ALA A 48 2.01 0.29 3.70
N GLY A 49 2.72 1.21 4.34
CA GLY A 49 3.11 2.50 3.78
C GLY A 49 1.98 3.52 3.89
N CYS A 50 1.44 3.66 5.10
CA CYS A 50 0.20 4.40 5.35
C CYS A 50 0.31 5.93 5.16
N GLY A 51 1.52 6.47 5.00
CA GLY A 51 1.72 7.90 4.90
C GLY A 51 1.09 8.67 6.06
N ASN A 52 0.28 9.69 5.75
CA ASN A 52 -0.43 10.49 6.75
C ASN A 52 -1.67 9.80 7.36
N GLY A 53 -1.88 8.51 7.07
CA GLY A 53 -2.88 7.65 7.73
C GLY A 53 -4.33 7.83 7.27
N TRP A 54 -4.59 8.44 6.12
CA TRP A 54 -5.97 8.71 5.69
C TRP A 54 -6.79 7.43 5.44
N VAL A 55 -6.19 6.35 4.93
CA VAL A 55 -6.86 5.06 4.72
C VAL A 55 -7.18 4.41 6.07
N VAL A 56 -6.29 4.49 7.04
CA VAL A 56 -6.53 4.00 8.41
C VAL A 56 -7.73 4.72 9.03
N ARG A 57 -7.79 6.06 8.93
CA ARG A 57 -8.93 6.86 9.40
C ARG A 57 -10.24 6.45 8.70
N TYR A 58 -10.19 6.23 7.39
CA TYR A 58 -11.34 5.73 6.65
C TYR A 58 -11.80 4.36 7.16
N MET A 59 -10.85 3.42 7.38
CA MET A 59 -11.14 2.08 7.86
C MET A 59 -11.67 2.05 9.29
N ASN A 60 -11.16 2.89 10.19
CA ASN A 60 -11.68 3.01 11.56
C ASN A 60 -13.16 3.45 11.61
N ASN A 61 -13.66 4.11 10.56
CA ASN A 61 -15.08 4.48 10.45
C ASN A 61 -15.96 3.38 9.82
N GLN A 62 -15.38 2.22 9.43
CA GLN A 62 -16.17 1.10 8.91
C GLN A 62 -16.62 0.21 10.08
N SER A 63 -17.93 0.00 10.22
CA SER A 63 -18.51 -0.75 11.35
C SER A 63 -18.01 -2.18 11.50
N MET A 64 -17.56 -2.80 10.41
CA MET A 64 -17.01 -4.16 10.41
C MET A 64 -15.49 -4.21 10.63
N CYS A 65 -14.78 -3.09 10.62
CA CYS A 65 -13.35 -3.04 10.88
C CYS A 65 -13.07 -2.98 12.38
N GLU A 66 -12.63 -4.09 12.96
CA GLU A 66 -12.31 -4.15 14.40
C GLU A 66 -11.01 -3.43 14.74
N THR A 67 -10.06 -3.43 13.83
CA THR A 67 -8.73 -2.85 14.05
C THR A 67 -8.16 -2.40 12.72
N ALA A 68 -7.77 -1.13 12.61
CA ALA A 68 -6.99 -0.60 11.50
C ALA A 68 -5.66 -0.05 12.02
N ILE A 69 -4.55 -0.52 11.44
CA ILE A 69 -3.18 -0.13 11.80
C ILE A 69 -2.50 0.45 10.57
N GLY A 70 -1.84 1.59 10.72
CA GLY A 70 -0.95 2.15 9.70
C GLY A 70 0.51 1.89 10.05
N VAL A 71 1.29 1.43 9.09
CA VAL A 71 2.74 1.24 9.25
C VAL A 71 3.47 2.04 8.17
N ASP A 72 4.42 2.86 8.57
CA ASP A 72 5.25 3.66 7.65
C ASP A 72 6.65 3.88 8.23
N GLY A 73 7.66 3.94 7.33
CA GLY A 73 9.04 4.20 7.71
C GLY A 73 9.40 5.70 7.83
N ALA A 74 8.52 6.60 7.38
CA ALA A 74 8.76 8.04 7.42
C ALA A 74 8.18 8.65 8.71
N ILE A 75 9.06 9.09 9.61
CA ILE A 75 8.67 9.62 10.95
C ILE A 75 7.72 10.81 10.85
N GLU A 76 7.93 11.73 9.88
CA GLU A 76 7.07 12.91 9.73
C GLU A 76 5.67 12.53 9.25
N MET A 77 5.54 11.48 8.41
CA MET A 77 4.25 10.91 8.02
C MET A 77 3.50 10.37 9.24
N ILE A 78 4.15 9.55 10.05
CA ILE A 78 3.57 8.98 11.28
C ILE A 78 3.21 10.09 12.28
N ASN A 79 4.07 11.08 12.45
CA ASN A 79 3.77 12.23 13.32
C ASN A 79 2.55 13.01 12.82
N LYS A 80 2.42 13.22 11.49
CA LYS A 80 1.24 13.85 10.89
C LYS A 80 -0.02 12.99 11.08
N ALA A 81 0.07 11.68 10.84
CA ALA A 81 -1.05 10.76 11.06
C ALA A 81 -1.58 10.82 12.49
N LYS A 82 -0.69 10.77 13.49
CA LYS A 82 -1.03 10.87 14.92
C LYS A 82 -1.62 12.22 15.32
N ARG A 83 -1.19 13.32 14.68
CA ARG A 83 -1.81 14.65 14.92
C ARG A 83 -3.23 14.74 14.34
N LEU A 84 -3.48 14.09 13.21
CA LEU A 84 -4.79 14.10 12.55
C LEU A 84 -5.79 13.12 13.17
N ASP A 85 -5.28 12.10 13.88
CA ASP A 85 -6.09 11.06 14.50
C ASP A 85 -5.35 10.53 15.74
N THR A 86 -5.76 11.03 16.90
CA THR A 86 -5.13 10.72 18.19
C THR A 86 -5.46 9.32 18.71
N GLU A 87 -6.56 8.73 18.24
CA GLU A 87 -7.03 7.39 18.64
C GLU A 87 -6.55 6.30 17.69
N GLY A 88 -6.06 6.67 16.51
CA GLY A 88 -5.59 5.72 15.49
C GLY A 88 -4.27 5.04 15.85
N GLN A 89 -4.10 3.85 15.33
CA GLN A 89 -2.89 3.06 15.54
C GLN A 89 -1.89 3.28 14.40
N TYR A 90 -0.84 4.06 14.64
CA TYR A 90 0.21 4.39 13.67
C TYR A 90 1.57 3.99 14.18
N ILE A 91 2.25 3.12 13.44
CA ILE A 91 3.53 2.50 13.82
C ILE A 91 4.65 3.03 12.92
N LEU A 92 5.67 3.62 13.52
CA LEU A 92 6.92 3.92 12.83
C LEU A 92 7.76 2.65 12.76
N SER A 93 7.91 2.09 11.58
CA SER A 93 8.77 0.92 11.34
C SER A 93 9.11 0.77 9.87
N ASP A 94 10.29 0.21 9.58
CA ASP A 94 10.51 -0.39 8.27
C ASP A 94 9.51 -1.54 8.08
N LEU A 95 8.91 -1.64 6.89
CA LEU A 95 7.92 -2.68 6.58
C LEU A 95 8.52 -4.08 6.64
N MET A 96 9.83 -4.22 6.40
CA MET A 96 10.55 -5.49 6.49
C MET A 96 10.85 -5.94 7.93
N ASP A 97 10.85 -4.99 8.87
CA ASP A 97 11.12 -5.29 10.29
C ASP A 97 9.83 -5.46 11.11
N TYR A 98 8.74 -4.85 10.65
CA TYR A 98 7.48 -4.89 11.36
C TYR A 98 6.86 -6.29 11.36
N LYS A 99 6.35 -6.69 12.52
CA LYS A 99 5.54 -7.89 12.71
C LYS A 99 4.40 -7.57 13.65
N PRO A 100 3.13 -7.64 13.21
CA PRO A 100 2.00 -7.38 14.07
C PRO A 100 1.90 -8.44 15.18
N LYS A 101 1.42 -8.06 16.36
CA LYS A 101 1.20 -9.00 17.47
C LYS A 101 0.19 -10.10 17.11
N LYS A 102 -0.77 -9.79 16.26
CA LYS A 102 -1.75 -10.73 15.69
C LYS A 102 -1.80 -10.52 14.19
N LYS A 103 -1.83 -11.59 13.43
CA LYS A 103 -2.01 -11.55 11.98
C LYS A 103 -3.40 -11.03 11.63
N VAL A 104 -3.50 -10.32 10.51
CA VAL A 104 -4.70 -9.61 10.08
C VAL A 104 -5.37 -10.26 8.88
N ASP A 105 -6.59 -9.82 8.59
CA ASP A 105 -7.42 -10.27 7.48
C ASP A 105 -7.05 -9.63 6.16
N LEU A 106 -6.73 -8.33 6.19
CA LEU A 106 -6.51 -7.52 5.01
C LEU A 106 -5.30 -6.63 5.19
N VAL A 107 -4.39 -6.68 4.22
CA VAL A 107 -3.29 -5.73 4.06
C VAL A 107 -3.47 -5.01 2.73
N LEU A 108 -3.52 -3.69 2.78
CA LEU A 108 -3.48 -2.81 1.62
C LEU A 108 -2.13 -2.10 1.55
N SER A 109 -1.65 -1.86 0.33
CA SER A 109 -0.48 -1.02 0.10
C SER A 109 -0.65 -0.25 -1.21
N MET A 110 -0.59 1.07 -1.15
CA MET A 110 -0.71 1.94 -2.32
C MET A 110 0.57 2.72 -2.54
N GLU A 111 1.18 2.58 -3.74
CA GLU A 111 2.37 3.34 -4.16
C GLU A 111 3.62 3.13 -3.29
N VAL A 112 3.86 1.89 -2.84
CA VAL A 112 4.94 1.57 -1.89
C VAL A 112 5.92 0.53 -2.41
N PHE A 113 5.43 -0.57 -2.99
CA PHE A 113 6.24 -1.75 -3.29
C PHE A 113 7.43 -1.50 -4.21
N TYR A 114 7.34 -0.56 -5.12
CA TYR A 114 8.42 -0.22 -6.04
C TYR A 114 9.58 0.57 -5.39
N TYR A 115 9.45 1.03 -4.14
CA TYR A 115 10.58 1.59 -3.39
C TYR A 115 11.52 0.51 -2.83
N PHE A 116 11.09 -0.76 -2.85
CA PHE A 116 11.93 -1.87 -2.43
C PHE A 116 12.71 -2.43 -3.62
N SER A 117 14.03 -2.62 -3.45
CA SER A 117 14.88 -3.22 -4.48
C SER A 117 14.44 -4.63 -4.87
N ASN A 118 13.82 -5.34 -3.93
CA ASN A 118 13.21 -6.66 -4.14
C ASN A 118 11.79 -6.71 -3.57
N PRO A 119 10.76 -6.32 -4.37
CA PRO A 119 9.35 -6.36 -3.94
C PRO A 119 8.85 -7.74 -3.50
N SER A 120 9.41 -8.83 -4.07
CA SER A 120 9.05 -10.20 -3.69
C SER A 120 9.40 -10.50 -2.22
N LYS A 121 10.49 -9.94 -1.70
CA LYS A 121 10.86 -10.11 -0.29
C LYS A 121 9.83 -9.46 0.62
N LEU A 122 9.38 -8.22 0.30
CA LEU A 122 8.34 -7.54 1.06
C LEU A 122 7.01 -8.33 1.01
N LEU A 123 6.61 -8.80 -0.18
CA LEU A 123 5.41 -9.60 -0.32
C LEU A 123 5.46 -10.85 0.56
N ASN A 124 6.56 -11.62 0.50
CA ASN A 124 6.74 -12.82 1.31
C ASN A 124 6.74 -12.51 2.81
N HIS A 125 7.39 -11.41 3.23
CA HIS A 125 7.37 -10.97 4.62
C HIS A 125 5.94 -10.67 5.11
N ILE A 126 5.16 -9.92 4.32
CA ILE A 126 3.75 -9.62 4.64
C ILE A 126 2.93 -10.91 4.68
N LYS A 127 3.04 -11.78 3.68
CA LYS A 127 2.35 -13.07 3.63
C LYS A 127 2.65 -13.92 4.87
N GLU A 128 3.92 -13.99 5.25
CA GLU A 128 4.39 -14.88 6.31
C GLU A 128 4.09 -14.37 7.72
N HIS A 129 4.23 -13.06 7.93
CA HIS A 129 4.19 -12.47 9.25
C HIS A 129 2.94 -11.64 9.54
N TRP A 130 2.30 -11.03 8.52
CA TRP A 130 1.19 -10.10 8.76
C TRP A 130 -0.19 -10.72 8.49
N LEU A 131 -0.29 -11.61 7.49
CA LEU A 131 -1.57 -12.17 7.06
C LEU A 131 -1.87 -13.51 7.74
N ARG A 132 -3.12 -13.67 8.19
CA ARG A 132 -3.64 -14.97 8.64
C ARG A 132 -3.97 -15.88 7.43
N SER A 133 -4.28 -17.18 7.68
CA SER A 133 -4.87 -18.04 6.65
C SER A 133 -6.13 -17.38 6.08
N LYS A 134 -6.31 -17.43 4.76
CA LYS A 134 -7.34 -16.74 3.98
C LYS A 134 -7.25 -15.21 3.99
N GLY A 135 -6.27 -14.62 4.68
CA GLY A 135 -6.01 -13.19 4.66
C GLY A 135 -5.58 -12.72 3.26
N ARG A 136 -5.93 -11.49 2.92
CA ARG A 136 -5.73 -10.87 1.60
C ARG A 136 -4.63 -9.82 1.64
N LEU A 137 -3.75 -9.86 0.64
CA LEU A 137 -2.92 -8.75 0.25
C LEU A 137 -3.49 -8.10 -1.02
N ILE A 138 -3.59 -6.77 -1.02
CA ILE A 138 -3.92 -5.98 -2.21
C ILE A 138 -2.94 -4.82 -2.32
N ILE A 139 -2.33 -4.67 -3.49
CA ILE A 139 -1.42 -3.55 -3.77
C ILE A 139 -1.90 -2.75 -4.98
N GLY A 140 -1.62 -1.46 -4.98
CA GLY A 140 -1.77 -0.57 -6.13
C GLY A 140 -0.43 0.07 -6.46
N VAL A 141 -0.05 0.07 -7.73
CA VAL A 141 1.17 0.71 -8.23
C VAL A 141 0.89 1.46 -9.53
N ASP A 142 1.39 2.70 -9.61
CA ASP A 142 1.38 3.51 -10.82
C ASP A 142 2.75 3.47 -11.54
N TYR A 143 3.82 3.11 -10.79
CA TYR A 143 5.16 2.99 -11.32
C TYR A 143 5.40 1.60 -11.93
N TYR A 144 5.04 1.44 -13.20
CA TYR A 144 5.24 0.21 -13.96
C TYR A 144 5.51 0.51 -15.45
N LYS A 145 6.18 -0.42 -16.13
CA LYS A 145 6.79 -0.23 -17.45
C LYS A 145 5.82 0.26 -18.54
N GLU A 146 4.57 -0.22 -18.55
CA GLU A 146 3.57 0.14 -19.53
C GLU A 146 2.92 1.52 -19.27
N ASN A 147 3.10 2.10 -18.07
CA ASN A 147 2.71 3.47 -17.76
C ASN A 147 3.83 4.43 -18.14
N GLN A 148 3.85 4.92 -19.37
CA GLN A 148 4.91 5.80 -19.86
C GLN A 148 5.03 7.11 -19.06
N GLY A 149 3.93 7.61 -18.51
CA GLY A 149 3.90 8.85 -17.72
C GLY A 149 4.72 8.79 -16.42
N CYS A 150 5.07 7.59 -15.94
CA CYS A 150 5.84 7.42 -14.71
C CYS A 150 7.35 7.21 -14.90
N HIS A 151 7.85 7.06 -16.15
CA HIS A 151 9.22 6.62 -16.41
C HIS A 151 10.30 7.52 -15.78
N ASN A 152 10.05 8.81 -15.66
CA ASN A 152 10.98 9.78 -15.07
C ASN A 152 10.77 9.98 -13.56
N TRP A 153 9.86 9.23 -12.91
CA TRP A 153 9.53 9.48 -11.50
C TRP A 153 10.70 9.26 -10.56
N SER A 154 11.50 8.22 -10.77
CA SER A 154 12.68 7.94 -9.92
C SER A 154 13.66 9.13 -9.91
N GLU A 155 13.87 9.77 -11.05
CA GLU A 155 14.72 10.96 -11.18
C GLU A 155 14.06 12.20 -10.59
N ASN A 156 12.78 12.46 -10.94
CA ASN A 156 12.03 13.62 -10.50
C ASN A 156 11.80 13.65 -8.98
N VAL A 157 11.55 12.48 -8.39
CA VAL A 157 11.38 12.32 -6.93
C VAL A 157 12.74 12.27 -6.22
N GLY A 158 13.78 11.80 -6.90
CA GLY A 158 15.14 11.71 -6.36
C GLY A 158 15.37 10.49 -5.46
N THR A 159 14.58 9.42 -5.64
CA THR A 159 14.70 8.16 -4.90
C THR A 159 14.73 6.96 -5.84
N PRO A 160 15.49 5.88 -5.53
CA PRO A 160 15.48 4.68 -6.34
C PRO A 160 14.08 4.05 -6.36
N MET A 161 13.64 3.63 -7.54
CA MET A 161 12.38 2.91 -7.74
C MET A 161 12.61 1.69 -8.64
N LYS A 162 11.97 0.58 -8.33
CA LYS A 162 12.05 -0.66 -9.11
C LYS A 162 11.02 -0.65 -10.23
N MET A 163 11.47 -0.40 -11.46
CA MET A 163 10.62 -0.51 -12.64
C MET A 163 10.41 -1.98 -13.01
N LEU A 164 9.17 -2.43 -12.99
CA LEU A 164 8.74 -3.76 -13.42
C LEU A 164 7.63 -3.63 -14.46
N SER A 165 7.48 -4.62 -15.34
CA SER A 165 6.31 -4.71 -16.22
C SER A 165 5.08 -5.18 -15.43
N ARG A 166 3.88 -4.99 -16.00
CA ARG A 166 2.64 -5.57 -15.43
C ARG A 166 2.76 -7.06 -15.21
N LYS A 167 3.35 -7.75 -16.19
CA LYS A 167 3.58 -9.20 -16.10
C LYS A 167 4.50 -9.53 -14.92
N ASP A 168 5.63 -8.84 -14.76
CA ASP A 168 6.57 -9.11 -13.67
C ASP A 168 5.93 -8.86 -12.31
N TRP A 169 5.10 -7.81 -12.16
CA TRP A 169 4.33 -7.54 -10.94
C TRP A 169 3.37 -8.68 -10.60
N VAL A 170 2.64 -9.22 -11.59
CA VAL A 170 1.72 -10.36 -11.40
C VAL A 170 2.50 -11.64 -11.08
N ASP A 171 3.63 -11.89 -11.75
CA ASP A 171 4.48 -13.06 -11.52
C ASP A 171 5.03 -13.11 -10.08
N ILE A 172 5.29 -11.94 -9.45
CA ILE A 172 5.67 -11.87 -8.03
C ILE A 172 4.57 -12.49 -7.14
N PHE A 173 3.30 -12.21 -7.40
CA PHE A 173 2.19 -12.80 -6.64
C PHE A 173 2.05 -14.30 -6.91
N ILE A 174 2.16 -14.73 -8.16
CA ILE A 174 2.08 -16.14 -8.56
C ILE A 174 3.20 -16.96 -7.87
N THR A 175 4.43 -16.48 -7.96
CA THR A 175 5.59 -17.19 -7.42
C THR A 175 5.68 -17.15 -5.90
N SER A 176 4.96 -16.23 -5.24
CA SER A 176 4.89 -16.17 -3.78
C SER A 176 4.04 -17.30 -3.17
N GLY A 177 3.26 -18.03 -4.00
CA GLY A 177 2.33 -19.06 -3.52
C GLY A 177 1.04 -18.51 -2.91
N LEU A 178 0.67 -17.26 -3.20
CA LEU A 178 -0.67 -16.75 -2.92
C LEU A 178 -1.69 -17.41 -3.86
N SER A 179 -2.90 -17.59 -3.38
CA SER A 179 -4.05 -18.12 -4.13
C SER A 179 -4.99 -17.00 -4.58
N ASN A 180 -5.95 -17.33 -5.44
CA ASN A 180 -7.00 -16.40 -5.90
C ASN A 180 -6.47 -15.06 -6.43
N ILE A 181 -5.36 -15.13 -7.17
CA ILE A 181 -4.71 -13.93 -7.72
C ILE A 181 -5.61 -13.29 -8.76
N LYS A 182 -5.83 -11.99 -8.61
CA LYS A 182 -6.52 -11.13 -9.56
C LYS A 182 -5.70 -9.86 -9.79
N HIS A 183 -5.85 -9.27 -10.96
CA HIS A 183 -5.25 -7.99 -11.27
C HIS A 183 -6.10 -7.23 -12.29
N TRP A 184 -6.08 -5.90 -12.21
CA TRP A 184 -6.76 -5.01 -13.15
C TRP A 184 -6.11 -3.64 -13.17
N LEU A 185 -6.54 -2.79 -14.09
CA LEU A 185 -6.21 -1.37 -14.11
C LEU A 185 -7.39 -0.60 -13.51
N SER A 186 -7.13 0.05 -12.39
CA SER A 186 -8.12 0.86 -11.68
C SER A 186 -8.11 2.29 -12.19
N CYS A 187 -9.30 2.86 -12.37
CA CYS A 187 -9.52 4.27 -12.72
C CYS A 187 -8.73 4.79 -13.94
N PRO A 188 -8.68 4.06 -15.07
CA PRO A 188 -8.05 4.57 -16.29
C PRO A 188 -8.85 5.76 -16.84
N ASN A 189 -8.15 6.69 -17.52
CA ASN A 189 -8.75 7.80 -18.25
C ASN A 189 -7.92 8.12 -19.51
N ASN A 190 -8.23 9.22 -20.21
CA ASN A 190 -7.55 9.55 -21.47
C ASN A 190 -6.03 9.79 -21.32
N ASP A 191 -5.58 10.26 -20.17
CA ASP A 191 -4.20 10.66 -19.90
C ASP A 191 -3.46 9.67 -18.97
N PHE A 192 -4.18 8.74 -18.38
CA PHE A 192 -3.66 7.79 -17.40
C PHE A 192 -4.17 6.38 -17.66
N ILE A 193 -3.24 5.46 -17.88
CA ILE A 193 -3.55 4.05 -18.20
C ILE A 193 -4.24 3.31 -17.04
N GLY A 194 -4.17 3.83 -15.83
CA GLY A 194 -4.75 3.28 -14.60
C GLY A 194 -3.73 2.76 -13.61
N THR A 195 -4.10 2.75 -12.34
CA THR A 195 -3.34 2.08 -11.28
C THR A 195 -3.37 0.57 -11.51
N LEU A 196 -2.22 -0.06 -11.61
CA LEU A 196 -2.14 -1.53 -11.63
C LEU A 196 -2.42 -2.06 -10.23
N VAL A 197 -3.59 -2.66 -10.07
CA VAL A 197 -3.99 -3.34 -8.84
C VAL A 197 -3.73 -4.83 -8.96
N ILE A 198 -3.14 -5.41 -7.92
CA ILE A 198 -2.90 -6.86 -7.83
C ILE A 198 -3.28 -7.33 -6.43
N THR A 199 -3.95 -8.46 -6.36
CA THR A 199 -4.37 -9.05 -5.08
C THR A 199 -4.22 -10.56 -5.08
N GLY A 200 -4.07 -11.13 -3.89
CA GLY A 200 -4.04 -12.57 -3.65
C GLY A 200 -4.38 -12.88 -2.19
N THR A 201 -4.69 -14.13 -1.91
CA THR A 201 -5.02 -14.64 -0.57
C THR A 201 -4.03 -15.69 -0.11
N VAL A 202 -3.76 -15.70 1.20
CA VAL A 202 -3.02 -16.80 1.83
C VAL A 202 -3.89 -18.07 1.82
N SER A 203 -3.32 -19.18 1.46
CA SER A 203 -3.99 -20.50 1.48
C SER A 203 -4.36 -20.94 2.88
#